data_9b30e4e0f3d30f2b1869270d68655461
#
_entry.id   9b30e4e0f3d30f2b1869270d68655461
#
_cell.length_a   1.000
_cell.length_b   1.000
_cell.length_c   1.000
_cell.angle_alpha   90.00
_cell.angle_beta   90.00
_cell.angle_gamma   90.00
#
_symmetry.space_group_name_H-M   'P 1'
#
loop_
_entity.id
_entity.type
_entity.pdbx_description
1 polymer ?
#
loop_
_entity_poly.entity_id
_entity_poly.type
_entity_poly.pdbx_seq_one_letter_code
_entity_poly.pdbx_strand_id
1 'polypeptide(L)'
;MGFAARTGMLFALLLTELGATGSQNDVVRLLERMSNAAGPVWAAHLISVSRLTFEGAPAVVSTESAGLKITLRHCTGELCDGNYFDGERLFTVNLNGTALPESPQPVPYLRSLRLVTSLAFLAPSFLTHGGHLSDAGTAMLNGTIYRTVVVGDGFSIPMRVYVNPNTSLVRYAREAGGSDTFEFRDYRRVGAFTLPFEVMHNGQLFERYDDRAAVSSAYYPPHGLQSSLHGAPAAIPTDAKAIEPIVDCTVGGIAVRCLIDTGNSGLSMSAELASRLGAAVVGTYQVRGLGGYTTQVVRAGPLHVGDAAYANAYYVVLNDLHRYGYDVVLGADIFGTTEVVMDLAAHVVTLGAPPPAHSIDVPISFQHSVPIVHVGLGNLDADLAVDTGDESNVNLAYDFYAKHPGLFTVTSRRFVSGIGGSSVELLGEIDAVTIGGYRAGSQRIGTTWTLHGTASGHLGAAFWQQFVVGFDYANGELHLIPKRS
;
A
#
# COMPACT_ATOMS: atom_id res chain seq x y z
N MET A 1 -26.43 5.10 -31.59
CA MET A 1 -27.80 4.72 -31.16
C MET A 1 -27.95 3.29 -30.59
N GLY A 2 -26.90 2.46 -30.54
CA GLY A 2 -27.02 1.04 -30.12
C GLY A 2 -26.82 0.72 -28.63
N PHE A 3 -26.22 1.61 -27.84
CA PHE A 3 -25.83 1.27 -26.45
C PHE A 3 -26.95 1.51 -25.42
N ALA A 4 -27.70 2.60 -25.53
CA ALA A 4 -28.79 2.92 -24.61
C ALA A 4 -29.96 1.91 -24.68
N ALA A 5 -30.24 1.37 -25.88
CA ALA A 5 -31.30 0.38 -26.06
C ALA A 5 -30.96 -1.00 -25.48
N ARG A 6 -29.68 -1.38 -25.45
CA ARG A 6 -29.21 -2.65 -24.87
C ARG A 6 -29.22 -2.65 -23.33
N THR A 7 -28.93 -1.49 -22.71
CA THR A 7 -28.90 -1.37 -21.24
C THR A 7 -30.33 -1.47 -20.65
N GLY A 8 -31.31 -0.81 -21.27
CA GLY A 8 -32.70 -0.90 -20.83
C GLY A 8 -33.30 -2.31 -20.95
N MET A 9 -32.88 -3.05 -21.98
CA MET A 9 -33.37 -4.41 -22.22
C MET A 9 -32.81 -5.45 -21.22
N LEU A 10 -31.56 -5.23 -20.73
CA LEU A 10 -30.93 -6.10 -19.72
C LEU A 10 -31.54 -5.89 -18.33
N PHE A 11 -31.82 -4.63 -17.94
CA PHE A 11 -32.53 -4.34 -16.67
C PHE A 11 -33.97 -4.89 -16.68
N ALA A 12 -34.66 -4.87 -17.81
CA ALA A 12 -35.97 -5.42 -17.94
C ALA A 12 -35.99 -6.97 -17.84
N LEU A 13 -34.99 -7.66 -18.34
CA LEU A 13 -34.86 -9.12 -18.24
C LEU A 13 -34.60 -9.60 -16.80
N LEU A 14 -33.79 -8.86 -16.03
CA LEU A 14 -33.53 -9.18 -14.60
C LEU A 14 -34.77 -9.03 -13.71
N LEU A 15 -35.72 -8.18 -14.10
CA LEU A 15 -36.98 -7.98 -13.36
C LEU A 15 -37.97 -9.10 -13.51
N THR A 16 -37.95 -9.82 -14.61
CA THR A 16 -38.87 -10.96 -14.84
C THR A 16 -38.52 -12.17 -13.99
N GLU A 17 -37.24 -12.30 -13.58
CA GLU A 17 -36.80 -13.39 -12.70
C GLU A 17 -37.02 -13.11 -11.20
N LEU A 18 -37.17 -11.84 -10.77
CA LEU A 18 -37.30 -11.44 -9.37
C LEU A 18 -38.73 -11.20 -8.85
N GLY A 19 -39.78 -11.38 -9.68
CA GLY A 19 -41.17 -11.21 -9.23
C GLY A 19 -41.49 -9.78 -8.74
N ALA A 20 -41.11 -8.76 -9.51
CA ALA A 20 -41.07 -7.36 -9.13
C ALA A 20 -42.43 -6.79 -8.69
N THR A 21 -42.50 -6.25 -7.47
CA THR A 21 -43.59 -5.44 -6.94
C THR A 21 -43.54 -4.00 -7.51
N GLY A 22 -44.61 -3.21 -7.39
CA GLY A 22 -44.67 -1.84 -7.93
C GLY A 22 -43.52 -0.93 -7.50
N SER A 23 -42.93 -1.09 -6.30
CA SER A 23 -41.79 -0.31 -5.78
C SER A 23 -40.46 -0.65 -6.50
N GLN A 24 -40.29 -1.88 -6.96
CA GLN A 24 -39.08 -2.29 -7.69
C GLN A 24 -39.03 -1.67 -9.10
N ASN A 25 -40.19 -1.51 -9.77
CA ASN A 25 -40.25 -0.81 -11.05
C ASN A 25 -39.82 0.66 -10.95
N ASP A 26 -40.12 1.32 -9.83
CA ASP A 26 -39.70 2.71 -9.62
C ASP A 26 -38.18 2.86 -9.40
N VAL A 27 -37.55 1.91 -8.70
CA VAL A 27 -36.09 1.86 -8.55
C VAL A 27 -35.43 1.66 -9.92
N VAL A 28 -35.89 0.73 -10.72
CA VAL A 28 -35.33 0.50 -12.07
C VAL A 28 -35.42 1.73 -12.94
N ARG A 29 -36.57 2.40 -12.99
CA ARG A 29 -36.69 3.66 -13.73
C ARG A 29 -35.76 4.76 -13.20
N LEU A 30 -35.53 4.78 -11.89
CA LEU A 30 -34.56 5.71 -11.30
C LEU A 30 -33.13 5.39 -11.77
N LEU A 31 -32.70 4.12 -11.72
CA LEU A 31 -31.37 3.68 -12.17
C LEU A 31 -31.17 3.93 -13.67
N GLU A 32 -32.19 3.70 -14.51
CA GLU A 32 -32.14 4.04 -15.93
C GLU A 32 -31.93 5.54 -16.16
N ARG A 33 -32.66 6.40 -15.45
CA ARG A 33 -32.46 7.86 -15.53
C ARG A 33 -31.07 8.27 -15.08
N MET A 34 -30.55 7.67 -13.99
CA MET A 34 -29.18 7.92 -13.52
C MET A 34 -28.13 7.50 -14.55
N SER A 35 -28.30 6.30 -15.12
CA SER A 35 -27.42 5.78 -16.17
C SER A 35 -27.43 6.66 -17.43
N ASN A 36 -28.60 7.14 -17.85
CA ASN A 36 -28.71 8.05 -18.98
C ASN A 36 -28.11 9.43 -18.69
N ALA A 37 -28.22 9.93 -17.47
CA ALA A 37 -27.67 11.22 -17.05
C ALA A 37 -26.14 11.21 -16.91
N ALA A 38 -25.59 10.18 -16.28
CA ALA A 38 -24.16 10.05 -16.00
C ALA A 38 -23.37 9.41 -17.14
N GLY A 39 -24.00 8.56 -17.96
CA GLY A 39 -23.34 7.65 -18.90
C GLY A 39 -22.82 6.38 -18.18
N PRO A 40 -22.24 5.42 -18.94
CA PRO A 40 -21.76 4.14 -18.39
C PRO A 40 -20.40 4.31 -17.69
N VAL A 41 -20.37 5.13 -16.63
CA VAL A 41 -19.14 5.47 -15.88
C VAL A 41 -18.43 4.24 -15.31
N TRP A 42 -19.19 3.22 -14.90
CA TRP A 42 -18.65 1.96 -14.38
C TRP A 42 -17.80 1.16 -15.36
N ALA A 43 -17.99 1.40 -16.66
CA ALA A 43 -17.23 0.75 -17.74
C ALA A 43 -16.09 1.64 -18.26
N ALA A 44 -15.98 2.86 -17.74
CA ALA A 44 -15.00 3.83 -18.23
C ALA A 44 -13.64 3.62 -17.54
N HIS A 45 -12.57 3.76 -18.34
CA HIS A 45 -11.25 4.02 -17.82
C HIS A 45 -11.05 5.53 -17.79
N LEU A 46 -10.91 6.10 -16.60
CA LEU A 46 -10.83 7.53 -16.36
C LEU A 46 -9.47 7.91 -15.83
N ILE A 47 -8.92 8.98 -16.37
CA ILE A 47 -7.75 9.67 -15.82
C ILE A 47 -8.23 11.04 -15.32
N SER A 48 -7.86 11.40 -14.10
CA SER A 48 -8.18 12.68 -13.48
C SER A 48 -6.92 13.30 -12.90
N VAL A 49 -6.82 14.61 -12.97
CA VAL A 49 -5.63 15.35 -12.51
C VAL A 49 -6.08 16.46 -11.58
N SER A 50 -5.40 16.58 -10.46
CA SER A 50 -5.51 17.69 -9.51
C SER A 50 -4.14 18.29 -9.28
N ARG A 51 -4.05 19.62 -9.34
CA ARG A 51 -2.81 20.36 -9.05
C ARG A 51 -2.95 20.96 -7.67
N LEU A 52 -1.97 20.72 -6.85
CA LEU A 52 -1.96 21.21 -5.47
C LEU A 52 -0.54 21.60 -5.05
N THR A 53 -0.41 22.23 -3.88
CA THR A 53 0.88 22.47 -3.26
C THR A 53 1.02 21.51 -2.10
N PHE A 54 2.05 20.69 -2.13
CA PHE A 54 2.37 19.74 -1.06
C PHE A 54 3.71 20.14 -0.45
N GLU A 55 3.77 20.32 0.85
CA GLU A 55 4.98 20.77 1.59
C GLU A 55 5.67 22.00 0.97
N GLY A 56 4.90 22.93 0.40
CA GLY A 56 5.40 24.14 -0.23
C GLY A 56 5.89 23.98 -1.69
N ALA A 57 5.86 22.78 -2.24
CA ALA A 57 6.22 22.50 -3.63
C ALA A 57 4.98 22.21 -4.50
N PRO A 58 4.98 22.58 -5.80
CA PRO A 58 3.95 22.17 -6.72
C PRO A 58 3.92 20.66 -6.85
N ALA A 59 2.76 20.05 -6.65
CA ALA A 59 2.55 18.62 -6.80
C ALA A 59 1.33 18.36 -7.70
N VAL A 60 1.34 17.22 -8.38
CA VAL A 60 0.24 16.74 -9.20
C VAL A 60 -0.28 15.44 -8.62
N VAL A 61 -1.56 15.41 -8.31
CA VAL A 61 -2.25 14.16 -8.00
C VAL A 61 -2.90 13.65 -9.27
N SER A 62 -2.44 12.51 -9.75
CA SER A 62 -3.04 11.79 -10.88
C SER A 62 -3.84 10.61 -10.37
N THR A 63 -5.09 10.53 -10.77
CA THR A 63 -5.99 9.43 -10.42
C THR A 63 -6.37 8.68 -11.69
N GLU A 64 -6.09 7.38 -11.73
CA GLU A 64 -6.48 6.48 -12.80
C GLU A 64 -7.47 5.45 -12.25
N SER A 65 -8.64 5.29 -12.88
CA SER A 65 -9.69 4.42 -12.34
C SER A 65 -10.46 3.66 -13.40
N ALA A 66 -10.83 2.42 -13.07
CA ALA A 66 -11.72 1.59 -13.88
C ALA A 66 -12.61 0.74 -12.97
N GLY A 67 -13.93 0.98 -13.01
CA GLY A 67 -14.88 0.36 -12.10
C GLY A 67 -14.51 0.64 -10.64
N LEU A 68 -14.35 -0.42 -9.83
CA LEU A 68 -13.96 -0.30 -8.43
C LEU A 68 -12.47 0.00 -8.22
N LYS A 69 -11.62 -0.31 -9.19
CA LYS A 69 -10.17 -0.12 -9.09
C LYS A 69 -9.80 1.35 -9.23
N ILE A 70 -8.81 1.77 -8.47
CA ILE A 70 -8.28 3.13 -8.56
C ILE A 70 -6.80 3.15 -8.17
N THR A 71 -5.99 3.83 -8.96
CA THR A 71 -4.61 4.20 -8.63
C THR A 71 -4.56 5.70 -8.43
N LEU A 72 -4.05 6.13 -7.29
CA LEU A 72 -3.81 7.53 -6.96
C LEU A 72 -2.30 7.71 -6.85
N ARG A 73 -1.73 8.65 -7.60
CA ARG A 73 -0.30 8.96 -7.61
C ARG A 73 -0.08 10.42 -7.24
N HIS A 74 0.80 10.65 -6.29
CA HIS A 74 1.34 11.97 -5.99
C HIS A 74 2.65 12.12 -6.76
N CYS A 75 2.71 13.09 -7.66
CA CYS A 75 3.86 13.25 -8.52
C CYS A 75 4.53 14.61 -8.29
N THR A 76 5.86 14.60 -8.14
CA THR A 76 6.73 15.77 -8.17
C THR A 76 7.73 15.56 -9.31
N GLY A 77 7.52 16.24 -10.43
CA GLY A 77 8.23 15.94 -11.67
C GLY A 77 7.90 14.54 -12.18
N GLU A 78 8.90 13.72 -12.43
CA GLU A 78 8.72 12.32 -12.87
C GLU A 78 8.64 11.30 -11.72
N LEU A 79 8.87 11.74 -10.48
CA LEU A 79 8.74 10.89 -9.30
C LEU A 79 7.30 10.84 -8.84
N CYS A 80 6.74 9.64 -8.82
CA CYS A 80 5.37 9.39 -8.35
C CYS A 80 5.36 8.24 -7.36
N ASP A 81 4.69 8.45 -6.23
CA ASP A 81 4.29 7.41 -5.28
C ASP A 81 2.78 7.50 -5.02
N GLY A 82 2.23 6.65 -4.20
CA GLY A 82 0.81 6.77 -3.85
C GLY A 82 0.15 5.49 -3.39
N ASN A 83 -1.12 5.32 -3.83
CA ASN A 83 -1.95 4.22 -3.40
C ASN A 83 -2.66 3.55 -4.59
N TYR A 84 -2.93 2.27 -4.44
CA TYR A 84 -3.74 1.48 -5.35
C TYR A 84 -4.80 0.73 -4.55
N PHE A 85 -6.05 0.78 -5.00
CA PHE A 85 -7.15 -0.02 -4.47
C PHE A 85 -7.64 -0.97 -5.56
N ASP A 86 -7.60 -2.28 -5.30
CA ASP A 86 -7.96 -3.31 -6.29
C ASP A 86 -9.47 -3.59 -6.38
N GLY A 87 -10.27 -2.93 -5.54
CA GLY A 87 -11.70 -3.15 -5.35
C GLY A 87 -12.02 -3.81 -4.01
N GLU A 88 -11.02 -4.32 -3.31
CA GLU A 88 -11.14 -4.96 -1.99
C GLU A 88 -10.08 -4.47 -1.01
N ARG A 89 -8.80 -4.45 -1.42
CA ARG A 89 -7.65 -4.13 -0.59
C ARG A 89 -6.97 -2.84 -1.04
N LEU A 90 -6.38 -2.14 -0.08
CA LEU A 90 -5.57 -0.95 -0.29
C LEU A 90 -4.09 -1.33 -0.30
N PHE A 91 -3.35 -0.76 -1.25
CA PHE A 91 -1.91 -0.95 -1.43
C PHE A 91 -1.20 0.40 -1.41
N THR A 92 -0.07 0.48 -0.74
CA THR A 92 0.89 1.57 -0.94
C THR A 92 1.74 1.28 -2.18
N VAL A 93 1.95 2.30 -3.01
CA VAL A 93 2.75 2.21 -4.24
C VAL A 93 3.97 3.10 -4.07
N ASN A 94 5.17 2.52 -4.12
CA ASN A 94 6.43 3.25 -3.97
C ASN A 94 6.90 3.91 -5.29
N LEU A 95 8.05 4.59 -5.27
CA LEU A 95 8.64 5.31 -6.41
C LEU A 95 8.89 4.42 -7.64
N ASN A 96 9.17 3.14 -7.46
CA ASN A 96 9.39 2.18 -8.55
C ASN A 96 8.10 1.46 -8.98
N GLY A 97 6.94 1.83 -8.43
CA GLY A 97 5.66 1.25 -8.78
C GLY A 97 5.33 -0.05 -8.04
N THR A 98 6.17 -0.50 -7.11
CA THR A 98 5.89 -1.68 -6.29
C THR A 98 4.71 -1.40 -5.38
N ALA A 99 3.66 -2.22 -5.51
CA ALA A 99 2.42 -2.11 -4.76
C ALA A 99 2.35 -3.19 -3.68
N LEU A 100 2.31 -2.79 -2.41
CA LEU A 100 2.24 -3.68 -1.27
C LEU A 100 0.97 -3.43 -0.44
N PRO A 101 0.26 -4.49 0.00
CA PRO A 101 -1.01 -4.32 0.71
C PRO A 101 -0.80 -3.69 2.08
N GLU A 102 -1.48 -2.58 2.38
CA GLU A 102 -1.44 -1.93 3.70
C GLU A 102 -2.03 -2.82 4.79
N SER A 103 -2.97 -3.68 4.42
CA SER A 103 -3.55 -4.69 5.29
C SER A 103 -3.95 -5.90 4.46
N PRO A 104 -3.83 -7.13 5.01
CA PRO A 104 -4.37 -8.32 4.37
C PRO A 104 -5.89 -8.32 4.33
N GLN A 105 -6.54 -7.47 5.14
CA GLN A 105 -7.99 -7.39 5.24
C GLN A 105 -8.58 -6.47 4.17
N PRO A 106 -9.77 -6.80 3.64
CA PRO A 106 -10.54 -5.90 2.80
C PRO A 106 -10.81 -4.55 3.48
N VAL A 107 -10.95 -3.48 2.70
CA VAL A 107 -11.30 -2.15 3.20
C VAL A 107 -12.74 -1.79 2.78
N PRO A 108 -13.76 -2.22 3.56
CA PRO A 108 -15.16 -2.08 3.19
C PRO A 108 -15.60 -0.64 2.90
N TYR A 109 -15.05 0.31 3.64
CA TYR A 109 -15.34 1.73 3.47
C TYR A 109 -14.88 2.27 2.09
N LEU A 110 -13.66 1.96 1.67
CA LEU A 110 -13.16 2.36 0.35
C LEU A 110 -13.97 1.70 -0.77
N ARG A 111 -14.36 0.45 -0.59
CA ARG A 111 -15.24 -0.23 -1.54
C ARG A 111 -16.59 0.47 -1.68
N SER A 112 -17.19 0.88 -0.56
CA SER A 112 -18.44 1.65 -0.55
C SER A 112 -18.31 2.97 -1.30
N LEU A 113 -17.23 3.71 -1.02
CA LEU A 113 -16.92 4.96 -1.70
C LEU A 113 -16.74 4.75 -3.21
N ARG A 114 -16.03 3.70 -3.60
CA ARG A 114 -15.82 3.35 -5.02
C ARG A 114 -17.12 2.92 -5.72
N LEU A 115 -17.97 2.14 -5.06
CA LEU A 115 -19.29 1.81 -5.60
C LEU A 115 -20.07 3.06 -6.01
N VAL A 116 -20.03 4.10 -5.18
CA VAL A 116 -20.78 5.33 -5.45
C VAL A 116 -20.05 6.24 -6.43
N THR A 117 -18.74 6.44 -6.29
CA THR A 117 -17.98 7.39 -7.15
C THR A 117 -17.78 6.88 -8.57
N SER A 118 -17.69 5.58 -8.78
CA SER A 118 -17.64 4.94 -10.10
C SER A 118 -19.02 4.61 -10.66
N LEU A 119 -20.09 4.79 -9.89
CA LEU A 119 -21.45 4.33 -10.20
C LEU A 119 -21.49 2.82 -10.55
N ALA A 120 -20.61 2.00 -9.96
CA ALA A 120 -20.53 0.58 -10.25
C ALA A 120 -21.84 -0.18 -9.91
N PHE A 121 -22.64 0.36 -9.00
CA PHE A 121 -23.97 -0.18 -8.71
C PHE A 121 -24.97 -0.04 -9.87
N LEU A 122 -24.68 0.75 -10.90
CA LEU A 122 -25.45 0.84 -12.15
C LEU A 122 -25.01 -0.18 -13.19
N ALA A 123 -23.91 -0.93 -12.97
CA ALA A 123 -23.47 -1.95 -13.89
C ALA A 123 -24.49 -3.10 -13.98
N PRO A 124 -24.81 -3.60 -15.19
CA PRO A 124 -25.73 -4.73 -15.34
C PRO A 124 -25.34 -5.97 -14.55
N SER A 125 -24.04 -6.18 -14.36
CA SER A 125 -23.47 -7.30 -13.59
C SER A 125 -23.52 -7.12 -12.08
N PHE A 126 -23.85 -5.93 -11.56
CA PHE A 126 -23.76 -5.65 -10.13
C PHE A 126 -24.63 -6.61 -9.30
N LEU A 127 -25.90 -6.74 -9.66
CA LEU A 127 -26.84 -7.62 -8.95
C LEU A 127 -26.50 -9.11 -9.07
N THR A 128 -25.91 -9.53 -10.19
CA THR A 128 -25.51 -10.93 -10.41
C THR A 128 -24.22 -11.32 -9.68
N HIS A 129 -23.45 -10.33 -9.19
CA HIS A 129 -22.23 -10.53 -8.43
C HIS A 129 -22.37 -10.17 -6.94
N GLY A 130 -23.55 -10.39 -6.36
CA GLY A 130 -23.79 -10.18 -4.93
C GLY A 130 -24.12 -8.74 -4.53
N GLY A 131 -24.28 -7.84 -5.51
CA GLY A 131 -24.77 -6.50 -5.25
C GLY A 131 -26.25 -6.48 -4.86
N HIS A 132 -26.63 -5.55 -4.02
CA HIS A 132 -28.01 -5.33 -3.63
C HIS A 132 -28.36 -3.85 -3.71
N LEU A 133 -29.61 -3.61 -4.13
CA LEU A 133 -30.21 -2.30 -4.26
C LEU A 133 -31.57 -2.33 -3.61
N SER A 134 -31.86 -1.36 -2.75
CA SER A 134 -33.21 -1.22 -2.17
C SER A 134 -33.74 0.20 -2.30
N ASP A 135 -35.01 0.33 -2.55
CA ASP A 135 -35.69 1.62 -2.51
C ASP A 135 -35.72 2.13 -1.07
N ALA A 136 -35.18 3.30 -0.85
CA ALA A 136 -35.21 3.98 0.44
C ALA A 136 -36.18 5.18 0.45
N GLY A 137 -37.07 5.25 -0.56
CA GLY A 137 -38.08 6.29 -0.67
C GLY A 137 -37.51 7.68 -0.97
N THR A 138 -38.08 8.67 -0.31
CA THR A 138 -37.64 10.05 -0.38
C THR A 138 -37.06 10.51 0.96
N ALA A 139 -36.06 11.37 0.91
CA ALA A 139 -35.51 11.99 2.11
C ALA A 139 -35.22 13.47 1.85
N MET A 140 -35.49 14.29 2.85
CA MET A 140 -35.17 15.72 2.81
C MET A 140 -33.76 15.93 3.36
N LEU A 141 -32.92 16.64 2.59
CA LEU A 141 -31.59 17.03 3.00
C LEU A 141 -31.35 18.47 2.53
N ASN A 142 -30.92 19.34 3.43
CA ASN A 142 -30.67 20.76 3.14
C ASN A 142 -31.83 21.46 2.42
N GLY A 143 -33.08 21.19 2.85
CA GLY A 143 -34.29 21.79 2.30
C GLY A 143 -34.75 21.24 0.94
N THR A 144 -34.05 20.26 0.38
CA THR A 144 -34.38 19.60 -0.90
C THR A 144 -34.84 18.16 -0.66
N ILE A 145 -35.90 17.74 -1.35
CA ILE A 145 -36.36 16.35 -1.35
C ILE A 145 -35.67 15.57 -2.44
N TYR A 146 -34.98 14.51 -2.04
CA TYR A 146 -34.24 13.59 -2.92
C TYR A 146 -34.96 12.23 -3.01
N ARG A 147 -34.89 11.59 -4.15
CA ARG A 147 -35.13 10.17 -4.25
C ARG A 147 -33.91 9.42 -3.75
N THR A 148 -34.10 8.38 -2.93
CA THR A 148 -32.97 7.66 -2.32
C THR A 148 -33.01 6.17 -2.59
N VAL A 149 -31.82 5.58 -2.78
CA VAL A 149 -31.59 4.14 -2.87
C VAL A 149 -30.46 3.76 -1.91
N VAL A 150 -30.56 2.57 -1.30
CA VAL A 150 -29.44 1.99 -0.56
C VAL A 150 -28.74 1.01 -1.48
N VAL A 151 -27.42 1.18 -1.58
CA VAL A 151 -26.55 0.36 -2.42
C VAL A 151 -25.48 -0.30 -1.57
N GLY A 152 -25.13 -1.54 -1.86
CA GLY A 152 -24.07 -2.29 -1.18
C GLY A 152 -23.85 -3.63 -1.86
N ASP A 153 -22.80 -4.31 -1.43
CA ASP A 153 -22.55 -5.71 -1.74
C ASP A 153 -22.07 -6.43 -0.48
N GLY A 154 -21.78 -7.74 -0.56
CA GLY A 154 -21.38 -8.51 0.62
C GLY A 154 -20.07 -8.06 1.28
N PHE A 155 -19.32 -7.14 0.65
CA PHE A 155 -17.99 -6.68 1.09
C PHE A 155 -17.95 -5.18 1.42
N SER A 156 -19.00 -4.43 1.13
CA SER A 156 -19.08 -2.98 1.35
C SER A 156 -19.97 -2.62 2.53
N ILE A 157 -19.75 -1.43 3.10
CA ILE A 157 -20.71 -0.80 4.01
C ILE A 157 -21.84 -0.25 3.16
N PRO A 158 -23.11 -0.55 3.45
CA PRO A 158 -24.24 -0.04 2.67
C PRO A 158 -24.29 1.49 2.66
N MET A 159 -24.45 2.09 1.49
CA MET A 159 -24.52 3.53 1.29
C MET A 159 -25.92 3.95 0.82
N ARG A 160 -26.50 4.97 1.48
CA ARG A 160 -27.70 5.64 0.99
C ARG A 160 -27.30 6.73 -0.01
N VAL A 161 -27.70 6.56 -1.25
CA VAL A 161 -27.45 7.48 -2.36
C VAL A 161 -28.64 8.39 -2.56
N TYR A 162 -28.41 9.70 -2.60
CA TYR A 162 -29.40 10.75 -2.81
C TYR A 162 -29.27 11.28 -4.23
N VAL A 163 -30.33 11.06 -5.01
CA VAL A 163 -30.38 11.41 -6.43
C VAL A 163 -31.08 12.75 -6.61
N ASN A 164 -30.42 13.67 -7.29
CA ASN A 164 -30.96 15.00 -7.59
C ASN A 164 -32.20 14.85 -8.49
N PRO A 165 -33.37 15.38 -8.09
CA PRO A 165 -34.62 15.18 -8.82
C PRO A 165 -34.62 15.84 -10.21
N ASN A 166 -33.83 16.89 -10.43
CA ASN A 166 -33.80 17.63 -11.69
C ASN A 166 -32.78 17.06 -12.69
N THR A 167 -31.64 16.55 -12.19
CA THR A 167 -30.53 16.10 -13.07
C THR A 167 -30.40 14.58 -13.12
N SER A 168 -31.02 13.84 -12.21
CA SER A 168 -30.85 12.40 -12.00
C SER A 168 -29.40 11.95 -11.71
N LEU A 169 -28.54 12.91 -11.27
CA LEU A 169 -27.17 12.62 -10.85
C LEU A 169 -27.12 12.43 -9.33
N VAL A 170 -26.12 11.72 -8.84
CA VAL A 170 -25.88 11.57 -7.40
C VAL A 170 -25.54 12.93 -6.82
N ARG A 171 -26.22 13.36 -5.77
CA ARG A 171 -25.89 14.61 -5.07
C ARG A 171 -25.18 14.35 -3.76
N TYR A 172 -25.63 13.33 -3.01
CA TYR A 172 -25.02 12.90 -1.77
C TYR A 172 -24.95 11.38 -1.70
N ALA A 173 -23.99 10.89 -0.95
CA ALA A 173 -23.95 9.53 -0.46
C ALA A 173 -23.66 9.54 1.04
N ARG A 174 -24.37 8.74 1.81
CA ARG A 174 -24.23 8.63 3.25
C ARG A 174 -24.17 7.17 3.64
N GLU A 175 -23.30 6.83 4.58
CA GLU A 175 -23.35 5.50 5.20
C GLU A 175 -24.74 5.24 5.77
N ALA A 176 -25.31 4.08 5.47
CA ALA A 176 -26.63 3.70 5.98
C ALA A 176 -26.54 3.41 7.48
N GLY A 177 -27.08 4.33 8.30
CA GLY A 177 -26.97 4.29 9.75
C GLY A 177 -25.79 5.05 10.34
N GLY A 178 -24.89 5.62 9.51
CA GLY A 178 -23.76 6.43 9.92
C GLY A 178 -23.98 7.93 9.74
N SER A 179 -22.94 8.71 10.10
CA SER A 179 -22.93 10.17 9.96
C SER A 179 -22.14 10.66 8.73
N ASP A 180 -21.24 9.84 8.21
CA ASP A 180 -20.36 10.20 7.10
C ASP A 180 -21.14 10.52 5.84
N THR A 181 -20.90 11.73 5.30
CA THR A 181 -21.64 12.24 4.14
C THR A 181 -20.66 12.74 3.08
N PHE A 182 -20.76 12.18 1.89
CA PHE A 182 -20.13 12.70 0.69
C PHE A 182 -21.12 13.55 -0.09
N GLU A 183 -20.65 14.68 -0.60
CA GLU A 183 -21.42 15.54 -1.49
C GLU A 183 -20.67 15.71 -2.80
N PHE A 184 -21.37 15.46 -3.92
CA PHE A 184 -20.82 15.55 -5.27
C PHE A 184 -21.27 16.84 -5.94
N ARG A 185 -20.32 17.63 -6.41
CA ARG A 185 -20.54 18.98 -6.94
C ARG A 185 -19.86 19.17 -8.29
N ASP A 186 -20.16 20.29 -8.92
CA ASP A 186 -19.52 20.75 -10.17
C ASP A 186 -19.49 19.67 -11.23
N TYR A 187 -20.68 19.16 -11.60
CA TYR A 187 -20.82 18.16 -12.64
C TYR A 187 -20.52 18.75 -14.02
N ARG A 188 -19.56 18.15 -14.74
CA ARG A 188 -19.16 18.56 -16.08
C ARG A 188 -19.22 17.39 -17.04
N ARG A 189 -19.38 17.70 -18.33
CA ARG A 189 -19.35 16.72 -19.42
C ARG A 189 -17.92 16.34 -19.77
N VAL A 190 -17.62 15.04 -19.81
CA VAL A 190 -16.33 14.44 -20.16
C VAL A 190 -16.60 13.37 -21.21
N GLY A 191 -16.54 13.72 -22.49
CA GLY A 191 -16.94 12.81 -23.57
C GLY A 191 -18.38 12.34 -23.45
N ALA A 192 -18.58 11.06 -23.27
CA ALA A 192 -19.90 10.43 -23.10
C ALA A 192 -20.41 10.47 -21.63
N PHE A 193 -19.61 10.95 -20.67
CA PHE A 193 -19.91 10.87 -19.25
C PHE A 193 -20.20 12.25 -18.65
N THR A 194 -20.97 12.28 -17.58
CA THR A 194 -21.17 13.46 -16.72
C THR A 194 -20.60 13.13 -15.35
N LEU A 195 -19.51 13.78 -14.97
CA LEU A 195 -18.69 13.46 -13.78
C LEU A 195 -18.63 14.66 -12.83
N PRO A 196 -18.60 14.42 -11.49
CA PRO A 196 -18.34 15.48 -10.53
C PRO A 196 -16.87 15.90 -10.60
N PHE A 197 -16.61 17.19 -10.41
CA PHE A 197 -15.26 17.78 -10.33
C PHE A 197 -14.90 18.18 -8.92
N GLU A 198 -15.86 18.17 -7.99
CA GLU A 198 -15.63 18.33 -6.57
C GLU A 198 -16.35 17.24 -5.77
N VAL A 199 -15.66 16.71 -4.78
CA VAL A 199 -16.22 15.83 -3.76
C VAL A 199 -15.93 16.45 -2.39
N MET A 200 -16.99 16.64 -1.60
CA MET A 200 -16.88 17.09 -0.21
C MET A 200 -17.12 15.91 0.71
N HIS A 201 -16.37 15.81 1.80
CA HIS A 201 -16.59 14.86 2.89
C HIS A 201 -16.88 15.62 4.18
N ASN A 202 -18.04 15.41 4.76
CA ASN A 202 -18.51 16.10 5.97
C ASN A 202 -18.38 17.63 5.89
N GLY A 203 -18.64 18.20 4.70
CA GLY A 203 -18.57 19.62 4.45
C GLY A 203 -17.17 20.19 4.16
N GLN A 204 -16.14 19.38 4.25
CA GLN A 204 -14.77 19.76 3.87
C GLN A 204 -14.45 19.27 2.46
N LEU A 205 -13.59 20.01 1.74
CA LEU A 205 -13.13 19.58 0.42
C LEU A 205 -12.29 18.31 0.56
N PHE A 206 -12.73 17.23 -0.08
CA PHE A 206 -12.05 15.95 -0.10
C PHE A 206 -11.25 15.78 -1.39
N GLU A 207 -11.89 16.02 -2.55
CA GLU A 207 -11.25 15.95 -3.86
C GLU A 207 -11.71 17.10 -4.74
N ARG A 208 -10.78 17.67 -5.51
CA ARG A 208 -11.06 18.63 -6.59
C ARG A 208 -10.22 18.27 -7.80
N TYR A 209 -10.87 18.08 -8.94
CA TYR A 209 -10.20 17.75 -10.18
C TYR A 209 -10.09 18.99 -11.08
N ASP A 210 -8.88 19.27 -11.58
CA ASP A 210 -8.64 20.31 -12.58
C ASP A 210 -9.01 19.83 -13.97
N ASP A 211 -8.72 18.54 -14.24
CA ASP A 211 -8.99 17.89 -15.52
C ASP A 211 -9.44 16.44 -15.32
N ARG A 212 -10.28 15.95 -16.23
CA ARG A 212 -10.73 14.56 -16.28
C ARG A 212 -10.91 14.12 -17.72
N ALA A 213 -10.41 12.94 -18.06
CA ALA A 213 -10.53 12.34 -19.38
C ALA A 213 -10.95 10.87 -19.30
N ALA A 214 -11.75 10.44 -20.26
CA ALA A 214 -11.99 9.03 -20.54
C ALA A 214 -11.01 8.56 -21.62
N VAL A 215 -10.32 7.47 -21.35
CA VAL A 215 -9.33 6.91 -22.27
C VAL A 215 -9.75 5.54 -22.77
N SER A 216 -9.31 5.20 -23.97
CA SER A 216 -9.64 3.91 -24.62
C SER A 216 -8.65 2.80 -24.30
N SER A 217 -7.50 3.13 -23.68
CA SER A 217 -6.53 2.13 -23.24
C SER A 217 -7.08 1.27 -22.10
N ALA A 218 -6.59 0.07 -21.99
CA ALA A 218 -6.89 -0.76 -20.82
C ALA A 218 -6.30 -0.15 -19.55
N TYR A 219 -6.99 -0.31 -18.42
CA TYR A 219 -6.45 0.00 -17.10
C TYR A 219 -5.48 -1.09 -16.69
N TYR A 220 -4.30 -0.69 -16.26
CA TYR A 220 -3.30 -1.58 -15.69
C TYR A 220 -3.04 -1.22 -14.22
N PRO A 221 -3.09 -2.20 -13.29
CA PRO A 221 -2.67 -1.96 -11.92
C PRO A 221 -1.18 -1.58 -11.90
N PRO A 222 -0.71 -0.89 -10.85
CA PRO A 222 0.72 -0.67 -10.65
C PRO A 222 1.47 -2.01 -10.65
N HIS A 223 2.60 -2.04 -11.34
CA HIS A 223 3.53 -3.17 -11.34
C HIS A 223 4.89 -2.62 -10.95
N GLY A 224 5.51 -3.32 -10.01
CA GLY A 224 6.81 -2.96 -9.49
C GLY A 224 7.93 -3.06 -10.51
N LEU A 225 9.13 -3.02 -10.00
CA LEU A 225 10.35 -3.11 -10.78
C LEU A 225 10.35 -4.39 -11.64
N GLN A 226 10.60 -4.23 -12.93
CA GLN A 226 10.72 -5.39 -13.82
C GLN A 226 11.95 -6.21 -13.43
N SER A 227 11.72 -7.50 -13.19
CA SER A 227 12.76 -8.44 -12.82
C SER A 227 12.79 -9.65 -13.76
N SER A 228 13.94 -10.30 -13.86
CA SER A 228 14.11 -11.58 -14.51
C SER A 228 15.04 -12.45 -13.68
N LEU A 229 14.66 -13.71 -13.51
CA LEU A 229 15.52 -14.74 -12.89
C LEU A 229 16.11 -15.61 -13.99
N HIS A 230 17.42 -15.80 -13.97
CA HIS A 230 18.15 -16.60 -14.93
C HIS A 230 18.61 -17.91 -14.27
N GLY A 231 17.89 -18.99 -14.54
CA GLY A 231 18.19 -20.30 -13.98
C GLY A 231 17.35 -20.71 -12.78
N ALA A 232 17.77 -21.75 -12.07
CA ALA A 232 17.16 -22.16 -10.81
C ALA A 232 17.61 -21.25 -9.66
N PRO A 233 16.78 -21.05 -8.62
CA PRO A 233 17.18 -20.26 -7.45
C PRO A 233 18.48 -20.77 -6.86
N ALA A 234 19.48 -19.89 -6.74
CA ALA A 234 20.79 -20.20 -6.18
C ALA A 234 21.00 -19.51 -4.84
N ALA A 235 21.71 -20.19 -3.95
CA ALA A 235 22.12 -19.62 -2.67
C ALA A 235 23.19 -18.53 -2.89
N ILE A 236 22.94 -17.33 -2.40
CA ILE A 236 23.83 -16.17 -2.43
C ILE A 236 24.45 -16.05 -1.05
N PRO A 237 25.79 -16.17 -0.90
CA PRO A 237 26.45 -15.99 0.38
C PRO A 237 26.34 -14.53 0.85
N THR A 238 26.07 -14.33 2.14
CA THR A 238 26.18 -13.01 2.79
C THR A 238 27.50 -12.87 3.51
N ASP A 239 27.88 -11.64 3.87
CA ASP A 239 29.10 -11.39 4.64
C ASP A 239 29.00 -12.03 6.03
N ALA A 240 29.85 -13.02 6.29
CA ALA A 240 29.87 -13.76 7.56
C ALA A 240 30.35 -12.89 8.77
N LYS A 241 30.79 -11.65 8.54
CA LYS A 241 31.18 -10.73 9.60
C LYS A 241 30.08 -9.77 10.01
N ALA A 242 29.01 -9.69 9.19
CA ALA A 242 27.84 -8.87 9.45
C ALA A 242 26.69 -9.73 9.99
N ILE A 243 25.84 -9.15 10.79
CA ILE A 243 24.55 -9.76 11.22
C ILE A 243 23.52 -9.60 10.10
N GLU A 244 23.56 -8.46 9.41
CA GLU A 244 22.68 -8.10 8.33
C GLU A 244 23.06 -8.84 7.03
N PRO A 245 22.10 -9.08 6.14
CA PRO A 245 22.32 -9.81 4.89
C PRO A 245 22.98 -8.93 3.81
N ILE A 246 24.29 -8.71 3.93
CA ILE A 246 25.06 -7.98 2.94
C ILE A 246 25.61 -8.95 1.89
N VAL A 247 25.33 -8.70 0.61
CA VAL A 247 25.69 -9.54 -0.54
C VAL A 247 26.49 -8.75 -1.57
N ASP A 248 27.21 -9.44 -2.43
CA ASP A 248 27.82 -8.85 -3.62
C ASP A 248 26.76 -8.66 -4.72
N CYS A 249 26.78 -7.50 -5.39
CA CYS A 249 25.84 -7.14 -6.44
C CYS A 249 26.51 -6.25 -7.49
N THR A 250 25.81 -5.92 -8.58
CA THR A 250 26.27 -4.91 -9.54
C THR A 250 25.17 -3.93 -9.87
N VAL A 251 25.51 -2.64 -10.01
CA VAL A 251 24.59 -1.60 -10.51
C VAL A 251 25.27 -0.89 -11.68
N GLY A 252 24.60 -0.87 -12.85
CA GLY A 252 25.17 -0.28 -14.05
C GLY A 252 26.51 -0.91 -14.46
N GLY A 253 26.74 -2.19 -14.13
CA GLY A 253 27.99 -2.90 -14.39
C GLY A 253 29.11 -2.63 -13.37
N ILE A 254 28.90 -1.81 -12.35
CA ILE A 254 29.85 -1.58 -11.26
C ILE A 254 29.59 -2.56 -10.13
N ALA A 255 30.60 -3.36 -9.75
CA ALA A 255 30.54 -4.25 -8.60
C ALA A 255 30.54 -3.45 -7.30
N VAL A 256 29.60 -3.76 -6.41
CA VAL A 256 29.35 -3.08 -5.13
C VAL A 256 28.81 -4.07 -4.10
N ARG A 257 28.68 -3.64 -2.86
CA ARG A 257 28.02 -4.40 -1.80
C ARG A 257 26.60 -3.88 -1.58
N CYS A 258 25.65 -4.81 -1.47
CA CYS A 258 24.25 -4.55 -1.28
C CYS A 258 23.76 -5.12 0.05
N LEU A 259 23.06 -4.31 0.85
CA LEU A 259 22.28 -4.77 2.00
C LEU A 259 20.88 -5.16 1.53
N ILE A 260 20.37 -6.34 1.90
CA ILE A 260 18.98 -6.75 1.65
C ILE A 260 18.16 -6.41 2.91
N ASP A 261 17.36 -5.35 2.83
CA ASP A 261 16.77 -4.68 3.98
C ASP A 261 15.26 -4.55 3.85
N THR A 262 14.52 -5.32 4.67
CA THR A 262 13.06 -5.24 4.73
C THR A 262 12.54 -3.93 5.33
N GLY A 263 13.35 -3.20 6.10
CA GLY A 263 13.02 -1.90 6.67
C GLY A 263 13.08 -0.74 5.67
N ASN A 264 13.61 -0.97 4.45
CA ASN A 264 13.70 0.05 3.41
C ASN A 264 12.52 -0.02 2.43
N SER A 265 11.80 1.09 2.26
CA SER A 265 10.59 1.19 1.43
C SER A 265 10.79 1.04 -0.08
N GLY A 266 12.04 0.97 -0.56
CA GLY A 266 12.37 0.86 -1.98
C GLY A 266 13.83 0.51 -2.21
N LEU A 267 14.49 1.25 -3.12
CA LEU A 267 15.92 1.13 -3.37
C LEU A 267 16.64 2.39 -2.91
N SER A 268 17.83 2.23 -2.32
CA SER A 268 18.70 3.34 -1.96
C SER A 268 20.13 3.08 -2.40
N MET A 269 20.92 4.13 -2.63
CA MET A 269 22.35 4.00 -2.94
C MET A 269 23.19 5.10 -2.30
N SER A 270 24.50 4.85 -2.17
CA SER A 270 25.44 5.85 -1.66
C SER A 270 25.62 7.00 -2.66
N ALA A 271 25.90 8.21 -2.14
CA ALA A 271 26.23 9.37 -2.97
C ALA A 271 27.47 9.13 -3.85
N GLU A 272 28.44 8.38 -3.33
CA GLU A 272 29.66 8.00 -4.04
C GLU A 272 29.34 7.11 -5.24
N LEU A 273 28.48 6.10 -5.07
CA LEU A 273 28.07 5.23 -6.17
C LEU A 273 27.26 5.99 -7.21
N ALA A 274 26.31 6.83 -6.78
CA ALA A 274 25.54 7.69 -7.70
C ALA A 274 26.45 8.55 -8.56
N SER A 275 27.49 9.14 -7.96
CA SER A 275 28.51 9.93 -8.67
C SER A 275 29.34 9.09 -9.63
N ARG A 276 29.81 7.89 -9.22
CA ARG A 276 30.59 6.97 -10.07
C ARG A 276 29.81 6.49 -11.30
N LEU A 277 28.50 6.31 -11.15
CA LEU A 277 27.60 5.93 -12.23
C LEU A 277 27.24 7.10 -13.15
N GLY A 278 27.51 8.35 -12.75
CA GLY A 278 26.99 9.54 -13.43
C GLY A 278 25.45 9.54 -13.46
N ALA A 279 24.82 9.02 -12.39
CA ALA A 279 23.38 8.81 -12.34
C ALA A 279 22.62 10.14 -12.41
N ALA A 280 21.58 10.20 -13.26
CA ALA A 280 20.80 11.41 -13.43
C ALA A 280 19.94 11.68 -12.19
N VAL A 281 20.04 12.90 -11.64
CA VAL A 281 19.14 13.36 -10.58
C VAL A 281 17.77 13.65 -11.19
N VAL A 282 16.72 13.03 -10.65
CA VAL A 282 15.35 13.13 -11.16
C VAL A 282 14.40 13.85 -10.20
N GLY A 283 14.82 14.07 -8.96
CA GLY A 283 14.05 14.80 -7.97
C GLY A 283 14.64 14.71 -6.57
N THR A 284 13.82 15.01 -5.57
CA THR A 284 14.17 14.95 -4.16
C THR A 284 13.17 14.10 -3.38
N TYR A 285 13.61 13.56 -2.23
CA TYR A 285 12.83 12.71 -1.36
C TYR A 285 13.12 13.03 0.11
N GLN A 286 12.10 12.91 0.97
CA GLN A 286 12.24 13.03 2.42
C GLN A 286 12.60 11.67 3.02
N VAL A 287 13.84 11.53 3.45
CA VAL A 287 14.28 10.34 4.18
C VAL A 287 13.90 10.47 5.65
N ARG A 288 13.43 9.37 6.21
CA ARG A 288 13.15 9.23 7.65
C ARG A 288 13.81 7.95 8.15
N GLY A 289 14.49 8.08 9.28
CA GLY A 289 15.16 7.00 10.00
C GLY A 289 15.31 7.41 11.46
N LEU A 290 16.51 7.31 12.04
CA LEU A 290 16.81 7.88 13.36
C LEU A 290 16.69 9.42 13.38
N GLY A 291 16.80 10.06 12.23
CA GLY A 291 16.49 11.46 11.95
C GLY A 291 15.81 11.59 10.59
N GLY A 292 15.66 12.85 10.11
CA GLY A 292 15.07 13.12 8.81
C GLY A 292 15.83 14.20 8.05
N TYR A 293 15.95 14.04 6.73
CA TYR A 293 16.54 15.03 5.83
C TYR A 293 16.02 14.86 4.41
N THR A 294 16.09 15.94 3.63
CA THR A 294 15.80 15.90 2.19
C THR A 294 17.03 15.47 1.43
N THR A 295 16.89 14.56 0.49
CA THR A 295 17.97 14.08 -0.36
C THR A 295 17.54 13.97 -1.82
N GLN A 296 18.49 13.63 -2.70
CA GLN A 296 18.23 13.42 -4.11
C GLN A 296 17.68 12.02 -4.38
N VAL A 297 16.90 11.91 -5.45
CA VAL A 297 16.57 10.65 -6.11
C VAL A 297 17.26 10.60 -7.45
N VAL A 298 17.89 9.49 -7.75
CA VAL A 298 18.59 9.27 -9.02
C VAL A 298 18.01 8.06 -9.75
N ARG A 299 18.19 8.01 -11.06
CA ARG A 299 17.84 6.86 -11.88
C ARG A 299 19.11 6.14 -12.31
N ALA A 300 19.18 4.82 -12.02
CA ALA A 300 20.33 3.99 -12.33
C ALA A 300 19.92 2.53 -12.60
N GLY A 301 20.86 1.71 -13.07
CA GLY A 301 20.69 0.28 -13.31
C GLY A 301 21.36 -0.13 -14.63
N PRO A 302 21.18 -1.40 -15.09
CA PRO A 302 20.47 -2.46 -14.37
C PRO A 302 21.14 -2.88 -13.07
N LEU A 303 20.35 -3.46 -12.14
CA LEU A 303 20.83 -4.08 -10.90
C LEU A 303 20.88 -5.60 -11.12
N HIS A 304 21.98 -6.24 -10.67
CA HIS A 304 22.08 -7.70 -10.63
C HIS A 304 22.47 -8.16 -9.23
N VAL A 305 21.77 -9.18 -8.72
CA VAL A 305 22.01 -9.82 -7.42
C VAL A 305 21.94 -11.33 -7.63
N GLY A 306 23.09 -12.04 -7.56
CA GLY A 306 23.14 -13.43 -8.01
C GLY A 306 22.67 -13.57 -9.45
N ASP A 307 21.74 -14.48 -9.71
CA ASP A 307 21.12 -14.71 -11.02
C ASP A 307 19.89 -13.82 -11.30
N ALA A 308 19.50 -12.96 -10.35
CA ALA A 308 18.41 -12.02 -10.52
C ALA A 308 18.89 -10.72 -11.18
N ALA A 309 18.16 -10.28 -12.22
CA ALA A 309 18.39 -9.03 -12.89
C ALA A 309 17.14 -8.14 -12.79
N TYR A 310 17.35 -6.87 -12.47
CA TYR A 310 16.31 -5.87 -12.32
C TYR A 310 16.57 -4.70 -13.28
N ALA A 311 15.50 -4.13 -13.83
CA ALA A 311 15.58 -3.01 -14.74
C ALA A 311 16.15 -1.75 -14.08
N ASN A 312 16.35 -0.68 -14.88
CA ASN A 312 16.69 0.63 -14.35
C ASN A 312 15.60 1.11 -13.38
N ALA A 313 16.02 1.62 -12.24
CA ALA A 313 15.17 1.98 -11.12
C ALA A 313 15.51 3.37 -10.57
N TYR A 314 14.60 3.88 -9.73
CA TYR A 314 14.84 5.04 -8.88
C TYR A 314 15.48 4.60 -7.58
N TYR A 315 16.52 5.33 -7.16
CA TYR A 315 17.23 5.13 -5.90
C TYR A 315 17.23 6.42 -5.10
N VAL A 316 16.88 6.32 -3.84
CA VAL A 316 17.06 7.41 -2.87
C VAL A 316 18.54 7.48 -2.51
N VAL A 317 19.17 8.65 -2.63
CA VAL A 317 20.59 8.81 -2.32
C VAL A 317 20.77 8.98 -0.82
N LEU A 318 21.57 8.11 -0.20
CA LEU A 318 21.92 8.16 1.21
C LEU A 318 23.41 8.50 1.38
N ASN A 319 23.68 9.56 2.13
CA ASN A 319 25.02 10.16 2.15
C ASN A 319 26.12 9.31 2.80
N ASP A 320 25.77 8.43 3.74
CA ASP A 320 26.74 7.79 4.63
C ASP A 320 26.77 6.24 4.54
N LEU A 321 26.16 5.63 3.50
CA LEU A 321 26.04 4.16 3.42
C LEU A 321 27.39 3.44 3.45
N HIS A 322 28.41 3.99 2.81
CA HIS A 322 29.76 3.39 2.76
C HIS A 322 30.37 3.16 4.15
N ARG A 323 29.95 3.94 5.17
CA ARG A 323 30.41 3.77 6.57
C ARG A 323 29.93 2.49 7.20
N TYR A 324 28.82 1.95 6.68
CA TYR A 324 28.23 0.68 7.12
C TYR A 324 28.72 -0.51 6.28
N GLY A 325 29.62 -0.29 5.32
CA GLY A 325 30.26 -1.34 4.55
C GLY A 325 29.46 -1.82 3.32
N TYR A 326 28.47 -1.07 2.88
CA TYR A 326 27.70 -1.32 1.65
C TYR A 326 27.39 -0.01 0.91
N ASP A 327 27.10 -0.12 -0.39
CA ASP A 327 26.81 1.00 -1.27
C ASP A 327 25.35 1.10 -1.68
N VAL A 328 24.58 0.01 -1.56
CA VAL A 328 23.19 -0.09 -2.00
C VAL A 328 22.36 -0.74 -0.91
N VAL A 329 21.12 -0.28 -0.76
CA VAL A 329 20.08 -0.92 0.08
C VAL A 329 18.97 -1.41 -0.84
N LEU A 330 18.68 -2.69 -0.73
CA LEU A 330 17.70 -3.44 -1.51
C LEU A 330 16.47 -3.69 -0.63
N GLY A 331 15.44 -2.86 -0.79
CA GLY A 331 14.24 -2.92 0.04
C GLY A 331 13.03 -3.52 -0.69
N ALA A 332 11.88 -2.96 -0.40
CA ALA A 332 10.56 -3.42 -0.83
C ALA A 332 10.44 -3.74 -2.34
N ASP A 333 11.21 -3.07 -3.20
CA ASP A 333 11.20 -3.33 -4.64
C ASP A 333 11.67 -4.74 -5.00
N ILE A 334 12.61 -5.29 -4.23
CA ILE A 334 13.11 -6.67 -4.44
C ILE A 334 12.09 -7.67 -3.92
N PHE A 335 11.62 -7.48 -2.70
CA PHE A 335 10.67 -8.38 -2.05
C PHE A 335 9.28 -8.37 -2.72
N GLY A 336 8.86 -7.24 -3.28
CA GLY A 336 7.59 -7.11 -4.00
C GLY A 336 7.57 -7.72 -5.41
N THR A 337 8.74 -8.07 -5.94
CA THR A 337 8.89 -8.64 -7.29
C THR A 337 9.56 -10.02 -7.32
N THR A 338 10.17 -10.43 -6.21
CA THR A 338 10.93 -11.68 -6.12
C THR A 338 10.76 -12.27 -4.72
N GLU A 339 10.39 -13.54 -4.64
CA GLU A 339 10.39 -14.27 -3.37
C GLU A 339 11.81 -14.32 -2.80
N VAL A 340 11.94 -14.07 -1.50
CA VAL A 340 13.23 -14.03 -0.80
C VAL A 340 13.21 -15.02 0.36
N VAL A 341 14.17 -15.92 0.40
CA VAL A 341 14.36 -16.80 1.54
C VAL A 341 15.71 -16.49 2.18
N MET A 342 15.71 -16.24 3.50
CA MET A 342 16.91 -15.90 4.28
C MET A 342 17.18 -16.93 5.36
N ASP A 343 18.44 -17.36 5.44
CA ASP A 343 19.01 -18.04 6.59
C ASP A 343 20.19 -17.20 7.11
N LEU A 344 19.88 -16.20 7.96
CA LEU A 344 20.90 -15.25 8.43
C LEU A 344 21.99 -15.92 9.28
N ALA A 345 21.68 -16.96 10.04
CA ALA A 345 22.69 -17.67 10.82
C ALA A 345 23.58 -18.58 9.95
N ALA A 346 23.09 -19.02 8.79
CA ALA A 346 23.91 -19.75 7.81
C ALA A 346 24.57 -18.80 6.80
N HIS A 347 24.36 -17.50 6.89
CA HIS A 347 24.86 -16.48 5.97
C HIS A 347 24.48 -16.75 4.51
N VAL A 348 23.20 -17.02 4.26
CA VAL A 348 22.67 -17.33 2.93
C VAL A 348 21.36 -16.60 2.69
N VAL A 349 21.22 -16.05 1.48
CA VAL A 349 19.96 -15.56 0.90
C VAL A 349 19.71 -16.26 -0.41
N THR A 350 18.45 -16.59 -0.71
CA THR A 350 18.03 -17.17 -1.99
C THR A 350 16.93 -16.33 -2.58
N LEU A 351 17.09 -15.89 -3.83
CA LEU A 351 16.10 -15.13 -4.58
C LEU A 351 15.31 -16.05 -5.52
N GLY A 352 13.99 -15.89 -5.56
CA GLY A 352 13.09 -16.68 -6.40
C GLY A 352 12.86 -18.11 -5.94
N ALA A 353 13.29 -18.45 -4.72
CA ALA A 353 12.97 -19.75 -4.12
C ALA A 353 11.53 -19.75 -3.59
N PRO A 354 10.79 -20.87 -3.75
CA PRO A 354 9.48 -20.98 -3.14
C PRO A 354 9.60 -20.92 -1.61
N PRO A 355 8.54 -20.51 -0.90
CA PRO A 355 8.49 -20.52 0.55
C PRO A 355 8.92 -21.87 1.13
N PRO A 356 9.62 -21.88 2.28
CA PRO A 356 10.05 -23.12 2.91
C PRO A 356 8.86 -24.02 3.27
N ALA A 357 8.95 -25.32 2.93
CA ALA A 357 7.91 -26.28 3.28
C ALA A 357 7.83 -26.50 4.81
N HIS A 358 6.61 -26.72 5.32
CA HIS A 358 6.35 -26.95 6.75
C HIS A 358 6.69 -25.73 7.65
N SER A 359 6.63 -24.53 7.11
CA SER A 359 6.79 -23.30 7.85
C SER A 359 5.60 -23.01 8.79
N ILE A 360 5.84 -22.08 9.71
CA ILE A 360 4.78 -21.37 10.43
C ILE A 360 4.45 -20.16 9.57
N ASP A 361 3.23 -20.08 9.08
CA ASP A 361 2.77 -18.96 8.26
C ASP A 361 2.29 -17.82 9.17
N VAL A 362 2.88 -16.65 8.99
CA VAL A 362 2.61 -15.47 9.81
C VAL A 362 2.11 -14.35 8.90
N PRO A 363 0.87 -13.91 9.04
CA PRO A 363 0.35 -12.78 8.27
C PRO A 363 1.13 -11.49 8.56
N ILE A 364 1.41 -10.74 7.50
CA ILE A 364 1.99 -9.39 7.58
C ILE A 364 1.08 -8.36 6.91
N SER A 365 1.16 -7.15 7.40
CA SER A 365 0.66 -5.93 6.76
C SER A 365 1.84 -5.06 6.35
N PHE A 366 1.58 -3.97 5.63
CA PHE A 366 2.65 -3.05 5.24
C PHE A 366 2.33 -1.62 5.66
N GLN A 367 3.34 -0.92 6.18
CA GLN A 367 3.30 0.51 6.43
C GLN A 367 4.42 1.18 5.64
N HIS A 368 4.07 2.06 4.70
CA HIS A 368 5.06 2.69 3.82
C HIS A 368 6.00 1.65 3.16
N SER A 369 5.43 0.53 2.73
CA SER A 369 6.14 -0.62 2.13
C SER A 369 7.08 -1.39 3.08
N VAL A 370 7.09 -1.11 4.38
CA VAL A 370 7.80 -1.89 5.41
C VAL A 370 6.85 -2.92 6.00
N PRO A 371 7.24 -4.21 6.07
CA PRO A 371 6.37 -5.26 6.61
C PRO A 371 6.20 -5.12 8.12
N ILE A 372 4.98 -5.32 8.57
CA ILE A 372 4.56 -5.26 9.97
C ILE A 372 4.02 -6.63 10.38
N VAL A 373 4.50 -7.14 11.50
CA VAL A 373 4.08 -8.42 12.07
C VAL A 373 3.49 -8.23 13.46
N HIS A 374 2.45 -9.01 13.76
CA HIS A 374 1.86 -9.06 15.10
C HIS A 374 2.63 -10.02 15.99
N VAL A 375 3.04 -9.56 17.18
CA VAL A 375 3.82 -10.35 18.14
C VAL A 375 3.31 -10.18 19.57
N GLY A 376 3.50 -11.22 20.38
CA GLY A 376 3.36 -11.12 21.84
C GLY A 376 4.71 -10.76 22.48
N LEU A 377 4.70 -9.75 23.34
CA LEU A 377 5.82 -9.28 24.16
C LEU A 377 5.51 -9.54 25.64
N GLY A 378 5.86 -10.72 26.13
CA GLY A 378 5.43 -11.14 27.48
C GLY A 378 3.91 -11.29 27.55
N ASN A 379 3.24 -10.36 28.26
CA ASN A 379 1.78 -10.31 28.40
C ASN A 379 1.11 -9.19 27.56
N LEU A 380 1.86 -8.55 26.69
CA LEU A 380 1.38 -7.49 25.79
C LEU A 380 1.46 -7.95 24.34
N ASP A 381 0.56 -7.44 23.51
CA ASP A 381 0.60 -7.57 22.07
C ASP A 381 1.14 -6.29 21.46
N ALA A 382 1.91 -6.42 20.37
CA ALA A 382 2.48 -5.31 19.63
C ALA A 382 2.57 -5.62 18.12
N ASP A 383 2.45 -4.57 17.33
CA ASP A 383 2.73 -4.63 15.90
C ASP A 383 4.14 -4.06 15.66
N LEU A 384 5.06 -4.92 15.24
CA LEU A 384 6.48 -4.58 15.03
C LEU A 384 6.83 -4.66 13.54
N ALA A 385 7.66 -3.72 13.09
CA ALA A 385 8.25 -3.78 11.77
C ALA A 385 9.25 -4.94 11.67
N VAL A 386 9.34 -5.57 10.51
CA VAL A 386 10.39 -6.53 10.17
C VAL A 386 11.53 -5.76 9.51
N ASP A 387 12.69 -5.69 10.15
CA ASP A 387 13.81 -4.85 9.73
C ASP A 387 15.12 -5.66 9.71
N THR A 388 15.45 -6.24 8.57
CA THR A 388 16.69 -7.00 8.40
C THR A 388 17.92 -6.11 8.22
N GLY A 389 17.75 -4.81 8.08
CA GLY A 389 18.82 -3.81 8.04
C GLY A 389 19.21 -3.26 9.41
N ASP A 390 18.56 -3.67 10.50
CA ASP A 390 18.91 -3.32 11.88
C ASP A 390 19.55 -4.51 12.60
N GLU A 391 20.67 -4.30 13.28
CA GLU A 391 21.42 -5.34 14.01
C GLU A 391 20.74 -5.83 15.30
N SER A 392 19.68 -5.16 15.78
CA SER A 392 19.04 -5.47 17.06
C SER A 392 18.26 -6.78 17.04
N ASN A 393 17.85 -7.29 18.23
CA ASN A 393 16.83 -8.32 18.32
C ASN A 393 15.43 -7.66 18.29
N VAL A 394 15.08 -6.93 19.34
CA VAL A 394 13.81 -6.21 19.49
C VAL A 394 14.13 -4.77 19.84
N ASN A 395 13.65 -3.82 19.09
CA ASN A 395 13.79 -2.42 19.42
C ASN A 395 12.41 -1.74 19.39
N LEU A 396 12.01 -1.17 20.53
CA LEU A 396 10.70 -0.55 20.68
C LEU A 396 10.76 0.95 20.39
N ALA A 397 9.70 1.47 19.81
CA ALA A 397 9.45 2.90 19.80
C ALA A 397 9.36 3.41 21.24
N TYR A 398 10.01 4.54 21.53
CA TYR A 398 10.01 5.09 22.89
C TYR A 398 8.59 5.35 23.44
N ASP A 399 7.69 5.83 22.59
CA ASP A 399 6.30 6.09 22.97
C ASP A 399 5.54 4.83 23.39
N PHE A 400 5.87 3.68 22.79
CA PHE A 400 5.32 2.39 23.21
C PHE A 400 5.89 1.97 24.57
N TYR A 401 7.22 2.03 24.72
CA TYR A 401 7.88 1.73 25.99
C TYR A 401 7.39 2.63 27.12
N ALA A 402 7.25 3.94 26.89
CA ALA A 402 6.79 4.91 27.89
C ALA A 402 5.37 4.62 28.40
N LYS A 403 4.52 4.01 27.59
CA LYS A 403 3.17 3.54 27.98
C LYS A 403 3.22 2.20 28.74
N HIS A 404 4.30 1.44 28.60
CA HIS A 404 4.48 0.11 29.19
C HIS A 404 5.82 -0.02 29.93
N PRO A 405 6.11 0.85 30.93
CA PRO A 405 7.44 0.95 31.55
C PRO A 405 7.85 -0.31 32.34
N GLY A 406 6.92 -1.21 32.62
CA GLY A 406 7.18 -2.50 33.26
C GLY A 406 7.51 -3.65 32.32
N LEU A 407 7.56 -3.42 31.02
CA LEU A 407 7.79 -4.47 30.00
C LEU A 407 9.19 -5.08 30.14
N PHE A 408 10.20 -4.26 30.40
CA PHE A 408 11.55 -4.71 30.73
C PHE A 408 12.26 -3.73 31.67
N THR A 409 13.26 -4.24 32.38
CA THR A 409 14.14 -3.41 33.26
C THR A 409 15.34 -2.96 32.45
N VAL A 410 15.61 -1.64 32.42
CA VAL A 410 16.80 -1.09 31.79
C VAL A 410 18.05 -1.50 32.55
N THR A 411 18.93 -2.25 31.93
CA THR A 411 20.20 -2.74 32.52
C THR A 411 21.41 -1.98 31.98
N SER A 412 21.34 -1.42 30.79
CA SER A 412 22.42 -0.68 30.17
C SER A 412 21.89 0.33 29.13
N ARG A 413 22.82 1.12 28.58
CA ARG A 413 22.55 2.05 27.47
C ARG A 413 23.72 2.07 26.52
N ARG A 414 23.44 2.29 25.23
CA ARG A 414 24.47 2.47 24.19
C ARG A 414 24.11 3.61 23.25
N PHE A 415 25.11 4.15 22.56
CA PHE A 415 24.86 4.99 21.40
C PHE A 415 24.59 4.12 20.19
N VAL A 416 23.59 4.51 19.42
CA VAL A 416 23.24 3.91 18.13
C VAL A 416 23.26 4.99 17.06
N SER A 417 23.71 4.63 15.88
CA SER A 417 23.71 5.49 14.69
C SER A 417 22.99 4.77 13.56
N GLY A 418 22.28 5.51 12.76
CA GLY A 418 21.56 5.01 11.60
C GLY A 418 21.25 6.15 10.63
N ILE A 419 20.40 5.89 9.67
CA ILE A 419 20.03 6.87 8.67
C ILE A 419 19.45 8.13 9.31
N GLY A 420 20.04 9.28 9.00
CA GLY A 420 19.59 10.60 9.43
C GLY A 420 20.01 11.02 10.83
N GLY A 421 20.72 10.19 11.61
CA GLY A 421 21.14 10.62 12.94
C GLY A 421 21.72 9.56 13.87
N SER A 422 21.79 9.94 15.13
CA SER A 422 22.24 9.07 16.22
C SER A 422 21.34 9.27 17.44
N SER A 423 21.21 8.24 18.26
CA SER A 423 20.38 8.25 19.47
C SER A 423 21.03 7.46 20.61
N VAL A 424 20.44 7.54 21.79
CA VAL A 424 20.76 6.64 22.90
C VAL A 424 19.70 5.57 22.97
N GLU A 425 20.12 4.31 22.94
CA GLU A 425 19.28 3.16 23.15
C GLU A 425 19.36 2.71 24.62
N LEU A 426 18.21 2.51 25.24
CA LEU A 426 18.09 1.87 26.55
C LEU A 426 17.88 0.38 26.33
N LEU A 427 18.67 -0.46 27.02
CA LEU A 427 18.71 -1.91 26.78
C LEU A 427 18.27 -2.69 28.02
N GLY A 428 17.63 -3.82 27.80
CA GLY A 428 17.25 -4.81 28.80
C GLY A 428 16.99 -6.18 28.18
N GLU A 429 16.22 -6.99 28.86
CA GLU A 429 15.80 -8.33 28.42
C GLU A 429 14.29 -8.51 28.62
N ILE A 430 13.68 -9.28 27.73
CA ILE A 430 12.31 -9.75 27.82
C ILE A 430 12.29 -11.29 27.79
N ASP A 431 11.48 -11.91 28.62
CA ASP A 431 11.46 -13.38 28.82
C ASP A 431 11.10 -14.16 27.56
N ALA A 432 10.26 -13.60 26.71
CA ALA A 432 9.90 -14.21 25.44
C ALA A 432 9.26 -13.23 24.47
N VAL A 433 9.45 -13.52 23.18
CA VAL A 433 8.67 -12.98 22.07
C VAL A 433 7.89 -14.12 21.43
N THR A 434 6.61 -13.94 21.19
CA THR A 434 5.75 -14.93 20.51
C THR A 434 5.38 -14.43 19.14
N ILE A 435 5.60 -15.23 18.09
CA ILE A 435 5.29 -14.91 16.70
C ILE A 435 4.69 -16.13 16.01
N GLY A 436 3.52 -16.00 15.38
CA GLY A 436 2.84 -17.12 14.72
C GLY A 436 2.58 -18.33 15.63
N GLY A 437 2.42 -18.11 16.95
CA GLY A 437 2.30 -19.17 17.94
C GLY A 437 3.64 -19.79 18.39
N TYR A 438 4.75 -19.47 17.74
CA TYR A 438 6.08 -19.87 18.21
C TYR A 438 6.57 -18.94 19.32
N ARG A 439 7.04 -19.53 20.43
CA ARG A 439 7.64 -18.80 21.54
C ARG A 439 9.16 -18.81 21.41
N ALA A 440 9.74 -17.72 20.93
CA ALA A 440 11.16 -17.47 21.06
C ALA A 440 11.51 -17.22 22.53
N GLY A 441 12.60 -17.79 23.00
CA GLY A 441 13.06 -17.61 24.40
C GLY A 441 13.38 -16.17 24.76
N SER A 442 14.15 -15.97 25.84
CA SER A 442 14.61 -14.64 26.26
C SER A 442 15.28 -13.89 25.11
N GLN A 443 14.88 -12.62 24.93
CA GLN A 443 15.39 -11.74 23.89
C GLN A 443 15.98 -10.47 24.49
N ARG A 444 17.08 -10.01 23.89
CA ARG A 444 17.55 -8.64 24.16
C ARG A 444 16.53 -7.66 23.58
N ILE A 445 16.15 -6.68 24.38
CA ILE A 445 15.21 -5.64 23.98
C ILE A 445 15.80 -4.26 24.23
N GLY A 446 15.53 -3.33 23.31
CA GLY A 446 15.92 -1.95 23.44
C GLY A 446 14.78 -0.98 23.17
N THR A 447 15.02 0.30 23.45
CA THR A 447 14.16 1.40 23.01
C THR A 447 14.99 2.63 22.67
N THR A 448 14.63 3.32 21.61
CA THR A 448 15.29 4.55 21.17
C THR A 448 14.32 5.73 21.11
N TRP A 449 14.80 6.95 21.42
CA TRP A 449 13.99 8.17 21.46
C TRP A 449 13.53 8.66 20.09
N THR A 450 14.14 8.19 19.02
CA THR A 450 13.97 8.72 17.67
C THR A 450 13.17 7.81 16.74
N LEU A 451 12.75 6.63 17.21
CA LEU A 451 11.82 5.78 16.46
C LEU A 451 10.43 6.38 16.55
N HIS A 452 10.09 7.17 15.53
CA HIS A 452 8.77 7.71 15.31
C HIS A 452 8.13 6.96 14.14
N GLY A 453 7.22 6.05 14.44
CA GLY A 453 6.48 5.29 13.45
C GLY A 453 5.09 4.95 13.97
N THR A 454 4.28 4.37 13.13
CA THR A 454 2.99 3.80 13.51
C THR A 454 3.16 2.42 14.14
N ALA A 455 4.23 1.69 13.81
CA ALA A 455 4.61 0.45 14.47
C ALA A 455 5.13 0.71 15.91
N SER A 456 4.90 -0.27 16.77
CA SER A 456 5.36 -0.22 18.16
C SER A 456 6.88 -0.37 18.33
N GLY A 457 7.60 -0.63 17.25
CA GLY A 457 9.03 -0.87 17.17
C GLY A 457 9.37 -1.78 15.99
N HIS A 458 10.50 -2.49 16.06
CA HIS A 458 10.90 -3.45 15.03
C HIS A 458 11.62 -4.69 15.60
N LEU A 459 11.64 -5.76 14.79
CA LEU A 459 12.44 -6.96 14.96
C LEU A 459 13.62 -6.90 13.99
N GLY A 460 14.84 -6.81 14.53
CA GLY A 460 16.05 -6.69 13.74
C GLY A 460 16.66 -8.03 13.33
N ALA A 461 17.75 -7.98 12.57
CA ALA A 461 18.44 -9.13 11.99
C ALA A 461 18.84 -10.19 13.04
N ALA A 462 19.29 -9.78 14.23
CA ALA A 462 19.64 -10.72 15.29
C ALA A 462 18.44 -11.55 15.78
N PHE A 463 17.22 -11.03 15.76
CA PHE A 463 16.02 -11.81 16.05
C PHE A 463 15.78 -12.87 14.96
N TRP A 464 15.93 -12.49 13.71
CA TRP A 464 15.64 -13.36 12.57
C TRP A 464 16.65 -14.49 12.38
N GLN A 465 17.84 -14.43 12.98
CA GLN A 465 18.81 -15.54 12.99
C GLN A 465 18.26 -16.83 13.59
N GLN A 466 17.21 -16.77 14.40
CA GLN A 466 16.57 -17.93 15.01
C GLN A 466 15.71 -18.74 14.00
N PHE A 467 15.54 -18.23 12.78
CA PHE A 467 14.66 -18.84 11.77
C PHE A 467 15.37 -18.97 10.42
N VAL A 468 14.84 -19.86 9.57
CA VAL A 468 14.86 -19.65 8.13
C VAL A 468 13.57 -18.90 7.80
N VAL A 469 13.67 -17.77 7.11
CA VAL A 469 12.54 -16.88 6.84
C VAL A 469 12.27 -16.81 5.35
N GLY A 470 11.09 -17.19 4.90
CA GLY A 470 10.57 -16.88 3.57
C GLY A 470 9.73 -15.60 3.62
N PHE A 471 9.98 -14.69 2.71
CA PHE A 471 9.24 -13.45 2.55
C PHE A 471 8.34 -13.54 1.32
N ASP A 472 7.06 -13.72 1.53
CA ASP A 472 6.02 -13.74 0.48
C ASP A 472 5.19 -12.46 0.56
N TYR A 473 5.72 -11.39 0.01
CA TYR A 473 5.05 -10.09 0.00
C TYR A 473 3.79 -10.09 -0.88
N ALA A 474 3.75 -10.93 -1.91
CA ALA A 474 2.59 -11.01 -2.80
C ALA A 474 1.35 -11.54 -2.07
N ASN A 475 1.52 -12.49 -1.15
CA ASN A 475 0.45 -13.06 -0.34
C ASN A 475 0.31 -12.36 1.03
N GLY A 476 1.26 -11.50 1.43
CA GLY A 476 1.27 -10.83 2.72
C GLY A 476 1.59 -11.80 3.86
N GLU A 477 2.60 -12.66 3.67
CA GLU A 477 2.96 -13.70 4.63
C GLU A 477 4.48 -13.79 4.85
N LEU A 478 4.88 -14.14 6.07
CA LEU A 478 6.20 -14.69 6.39
C LEU A 478 6.07 -16.19 6.65
N HIS A 479 7.04 -16.94 6.16
CA HIS A 479 7.15 -18.38 6.34
C HIS A 479 8.35 -18.68 7.24
N LEU A 480 8.10 -19.09 8.50
CA LEU A 480 9.12 -19.24 9.52
C LEU A 480 9.41 -20.72 9.78
N ILE A 481 10.68 -21.12 9.67
CA ILE A 481 11.16 -22.41 10.19
C ILE A 481 12.07 -22.11 11.39
N PRO A 482 11.63 -22.39 12.63
CA PRO A 482 12.47 -22.23 13.80
C PRO A 482 13.68 -23.16 13.75
N LYS A 483 14.85 -22.63 14.06
CA LYS A 483 16.06 -23.44 14.21
C LYS A 483 16.08 -24.08 15.58
N ARG A 484 16.55 -25.31 15.63
CA ARG A 484 16.80 -25.98 16.91
C ARG A 484 17.97 -25.27 17.59
N SER A 485 17.75 -24.73 18.78
CA SER A 485 18.78 -24.22 19.68
C SER A 485 19.75 -25.32 20.13
#